data_2eef045856a416333fefd7e88af24f47
#
_entry.id   2eef045856a416333fefd7e88af24f47
#
_cell.length_a   1.000
_cell.length_b   1.000
_cell.length_c   1.000
_cell.angle_alpha   90.00
_cell.angle_beta   90.00
_cell.angle_gamma   90.00
#
_symmetry.space_group_name_H-M   'P 1'
#
loop_
_entity.id
_entity.type
_entity.pdbx_description
1 polymer ?
#
loop_
_entity_poly.entity_id
_entity_poly.type
_entity_poly.pdbx_seq_one_letter_code
_entity_poly.pdbx_strand_id
1 'polypeptide(L)'
;SFEELKDGKPLGWRPRTYQPQAVFEVDSPGRSGERSVKISSTGGADASWSTIVKVKPYSRYRLSGWIKTRDIKSAGGKGVLLNIHQQPGMETRALTGTNDWTRIELIFDSGLNDALQINCLFGGWGKVSGEAWFDDIQLEYISGRALKPQATIYANQNLAPVSKYIYGQFIEHLGRCIYQGLWAE
;
A
#
# COMPACT_ATOMS: atom_id res chain seq x y z
N SER A 1 -9.35 -12.45 -3.76
CA SER A 1 -8.95 -13.87 -3.87
C SER A 1 -7.92 -14.02 -4.98
N PHE A 2 -7.22 -15.12 -5.00
CA PHE A 2 -6.19 -15.45 -6.00
C PHE A 2 -6.65 -16.53 -6.98
N GLU A 3 -7.96 -16.79 -7.03
CA GLU A 3 -8.55 -17.86 -7.85
C GLU A 3 -8.52 -17.58 -9.34
N GLU A 4 -8.64 -16.29 -9.73
CA GLU A 4 -8.58 -15.89 -11.13
C GLU A 4 -7.15 -15.60 -11.55
N LEU A 5 -6.71 -16.29 -12.61
CA LEU A 5 -5.38 -16.11 -13.18
C LEU A 5 -5.47 -15.50 -14.57
N LYS A 6 -4.50 -14.65 -14.88
CA LYS A 6 -4.19 -14.20 -16.23
C LYS A 6 -2.70 -14.41 -16.49
N ASP A 7 -2.35 -15.15 -17.53
CA ASP A 7 -0.97 -15.51 -17.88
C ASP A 7 -0.20 -16.16 -16.72
N GLY A 8 -0.88 -17.04 -15.95
CA GLY A 8 -0.32 -17.73 -14.79
C GLY A 8 -0.12 -16.87 -13.53
N LYS A 9 -0.58 -15.61 -13.53
CA LYS A 9 -0.50 -14.68 -12.40
C LYS A 9 -1.88 -14.32 -11.88
N PRO A 10 -2.03 -14.09 -10.58
CA PRO A 10 -3.30 -13.68 -10.00
C PRO A 10 -3.79 -12.36 -10.61
N LEU A 11 -5.03 -12.34 -11.04
CA LEU A 11 -5.62 -11.16 -11.68
C LEU A 11 -5.60 -9.95 -10.74
N GLY A 12 -5.05 -8.83 -11.23
CA GLY A 12 -4.94 -7.58 -10.45
C GLY A 12 -3.77 -7.52 -9.46
N TRP A 13 -2.99 -8.59 -9.33
CA TRP A 13 -1.81 -8.63 -8.48
C TRP A 13 -0.52 -8.66 -9.30
N ARG A 14 0.53 -8.01 -8.78
CA ARG A 14 1.84 -7.92 -9.43
C ARG A 14 2.95 -8.22 -8.43
N PRO A 15 3.95 -9.04 -8.79
CA PRO A 15 5.13 -9.23 -7.97
C PRO A 15 6.00 -7.96 -7.98
N ARG A 16 6.56 -7.60 -6.83
CA ARG A 16 7.54 -6.51 -6.66
C ARG A 16 8.68 -6.97 -5.77
N THR A 17 9.89 -6.67 -6.18
CA THR A 17 11.09 -6.92 -5.39
C THR A 17 11.75 -5.60 -5.06
N TYR A 18 12.00 -5.34 -3.79
CA TYR A 18 12.69 -4.14 -3.29
C TYR A 18 14.16 -4.44 -3.03
N GLN A 19 14.47 -5.67 -2.62
CA GLN A 19 15.82 -6.20 -2.51
C GLN A 19 15.85 -7.62 -3.09
N PRO A 20 16.94 -8.00 -3.80
CA PRO A 20 16.89 -9.12 -4.75
C PRO A 20 16.68 -10.49 -4.12
N GLN A 21 16.21 -11.41 -4.99
CA GLN A 21 16.08 -12.86 -4.88
C GLN A 21 14.86 -13.36 -4.10
N ALA A 22 13.65 -12.85 -4.44
CA ALA A 22 12.42 -13.51 -4.09
C ALA A 22 11.89 -14.37 -5.26
N VAL A 23 11.34 -15.52 -4.94
CA VAL A 23 10.56 -16.37 -5.85
C VAL A 23 9.10 -16.13 -5.58
N PHE A 24 8.32 -15.94 -6.65
CA PHE A 24 6.88 -15.69 -6.60
C PHE A 24 6.14 -16.83 -7.30
N GLU A 25 5.20 -17.44 -6.60
CA GLU A 25 4.45 -18.60 -7.07
C GLU A 25 2.96 -18.43 -6.78
N VAL A 26 2.14 -19.09 -7.57
CA VAL A 26 0.76 -19.44 -7.22
C VAL A 26 0.81 -20.87 -6.71
N ASP A 27 0.32 -21.12 -5.50
CA ASP A 27 0.39 -22.42 -4.84
C ASP A 27 -1.02 -22.99 -4.61
N SER A 28 -1.10 -24.30 -4.47
CA SER A 28 -2.32 -25.06 -4.27
C SER A 28 -2.08 -26.12 -3.18
N PRO A 29 -3.05 -26.36 -2.28
CA PRO A 29 -4.33 -25.66 -2.13
C PRO A 29 -4.18 -24.29 -1.51
N GLY A 30 -5.18 -23.41 -1.71
CA GLY A 30 -5.34 -22.19 -0.93
C GLY A 30 -5.76 -22.48 0.51
N ARG A 31 -5.90 -21.42 1.32
CA ARG A 31 -6.59 -21.52 2.62
C ARG A 31 -8.08 -21.76 2.40
N SER A 32 -8.65 -20.99 1.50
CA SER A 32 -9.99 -21.24 0.96
C SER A 32 -9.85 -21.34 -0.56
N GLY A 33 -10.71 -22.17 -1.19
CA GLY A 33 -10.60 -22.42 -2.62
C GLY A 33 -9.36 -23.20 -3.03
N GLU A 34 -8.91 -22.99 -4.26
CA GLU A 34 -7.86 -23.79 -4.88
C GLU A 34 -6.48 -23.14 -4.82
N ARG A 35 -6.39 -21.80 -4.61
CA ARG A 35 -5.13 -21.06 -4.83
C ARG A 35 -4.81 -20.08 -3.72
N SER A 36 -3.53 -19.99 -3.44
CA SER A 36 -2.90 -18.93 -2.66
C SER A 36 -1.70 -18.37 -3.41
N VAL A 37 -1.16 -17.24 -2.98
CA VAL A 37 0.11 -16.74 -3.50
C VAL A 37 1.21 -16.96 -2.51
N LYS A 38 2.39 -17.32 -3.03
CA LYS A 38 3.58 -17.62 -2.24
C LYS A 38 4.71 -16.66 -2.59
N ILE A 39 5.49 -16.31 -1.58
CA ILE A 39 6.80 -15.67 -1.72
C ILE A 39 7.80 -16.48 -0.93
N SER A 40 8.96 -16.76 -1.52
CA SER A 40 10.02 -17.46 -0.83
C SER A 40 11.39 -16.89 -1.16
N SER A 41 12.34 -17.04 -0.23
CA SER A 41 13.74 -16.69 -0.42
C SER A 41 14.61 -17.47 0.54
N THR A 42 15.71 -18.04 0.05
CA THR A 42 16.74 -18.69 0.87
C THR A 42 17.82 -17.71 1.32
N GLY A 43 18.19 -16.76 0.46
CA GLY A 43 19.22 -15.76 0.74
C GLY A 43 18.70 -14.47 1.41
N GLY A 44 17.40 -14.39 1.64
CA GLY A 44 16.74 -13.21 2.17
C GLY A 44 16.36 -12.20 1.10
N ALA A 45 15.12 -11.73 1.19
CA ALA A 45 14.53 -10.74 0.27
C ALA A 45 13.64 -9.75 1.02
N ASP A 46 13.41 -8.60 0.36
CA ASP A 46 12.30 -7.68 0.65
C ASP A 46 11.45 -7.58 -0.62
N ALA A 47 10.23 -8.11 -0.57
CA ALA A 47 9.39 -8.34 -1.73
C ALA A 47 7.91 -8.35 -1.40
N SER A 48 7.05 -8.15 -2.38
CA SER A 48 5.59 -8.24 -2.17
C SER A 48 4.82 -8.69 -3.41
N TRP A 49 3.66 -9.31 -3.18
CA TRP A 49 2.55 -9.23 -4.12
C TRP A 49 1.79 -7.95 -3.85
N SER A 50 1.56 -7.14 -4.89
CA SER A 50 0.97 -5.81 -4.78
C SER A 50 -0.26 -5.67 -5.65
N THR A 51 -1.26 -4.97 -5.15
CA THR A 51 -2.44 -4.55 -5.91
C THR A 51 -2.78 -3.10 -5.61
N ILE A 52 -3.43 -2.42 -6.56
CA ILE A 52 -3.95 -1.06 -6.38
C ILE A 52 -5.46 -1.16 -6.29
N VAL A 53 -6.03 -0.60 -5.25
CA VAL A 53 -7.48 -0.57 -5.02
C VAL A 53 -7.99 0.86 -4.91
N LYS A 54 -9.16 1.11 -5.49
CA LYS A 54 -9.84 2.39 -5.32
C LYS A 54 -10.47 2.45 -3.93
N VAL A 55 -10.34 3.57 -3.27
CA VAL A 55 -10.94 3.85 -1.96
C VAL A 55 -11.67 5.18 -2.00
N LYS A 56 -12.58 5.39 -1.06
CA LYS A 56 -13.20 6.71 -0.86
C LYS A 56 -12.29 7.52 0.07
N PRO A 57 -11.97 8.78 -0.25
CA PRO A 57 -11.28 9.67 0.67
C PRO A 57 -12.02 9.81 2.00
N TYR A 58 -11.27 10.10 3.07
CA TYR A 58 -11.78 10.31 4.43
C TYR A 58 -12.66 9.19 4.95
N SER A 59 -12.32 7.98 4.59
CA SER A 59 -13.08 6.78 4.92
C SER A 59 -12.24 5.79 5.69
N ARG A 60 -12.91 5.07 6.59
CA ARG A 60 -12.30 4.05 7.43
C ARG A 60 -12.47 2.68 6.82
N TYR A 61 -11.38 1.94 6.75
CA TYR A 61 -11.33 0.62 6.15
C TYR A 61 -10.72 -0.41 7.10
N ARG A 62 -11.12 -1.66 6.92
CA ARG A 62 -10.43 -2.83 7.47
C ARG A 62 -9.74 -3.57 6.33
N LEU A 63 -8.42 -3.67 6.38
CA LEU A 63 -7.64 -4.58 5.59
C LEU A 63 -7.44 -5.85 6.42
N SER A 64 -7.78 -7.01 5.88
CA SER A 64 -7.52 -8.29 6.53
C SER A 64 -7.07 -9.32 5.52
N GLY A 65 -6.46 -10.40 6.00
CA GLY A 65 -6.04 -11.53 5.20
C GLY A 65 -5.51 -12.64 6.06
N TRP A 66 -5.19 -13.75 5.42
CA TRP A 66 -4.60 -14.90 6.07
C TRP A 66 -3.19 -15.12 5.56
N ILE A 67 -2.29 -15.38 6.49
CA ILE A 67 -0.87 -15.64 6.19
C ILE A 67 -0.48 -16.95 6.84
N LYS A 68 0.23 -17.79 6.08
CA LYS A 68 0.94 -18.98 6.56
C LYS A 68 2.43 -18.77 6.33
N THR A 69 3.25 -19.19 7.27
CA THR A 69 4.70 -19.02 7.17
C THR A 69 5.44 -20.30 7.50
N ARG A 70 6.60 -20.49 6.87
CA ARG A 70 7.54 -21.57 7.16
C ARG A 70 8.96 -21.02 7.25
N ASP A 71 9.58 -21.22 8.41
CA ASP A 71 10.98 -20.89 8.70
C ASP A 71 11.36 -19.44 8.41
N ILE A 72 10.46 -18.50 8.68
CA ILE A 72 10.76 -17.08 8.50
C ILE A 72 11.80 -16.62 9.50
N LYS A 73 12.97 -16.24 8.97
CA LYS A 73 14.08 -15.66 9.72
C LYS A 73 14.33 -14.23 9.25
N SER A 74 14.39 -13.32 10.22
CA SER A 74 14.66 -11.90 9.94
C SER A 74 16.16 -11.66 9.81
N ALA A 75 16.53 -10.89 8.80
CA ALA A 75 17.84 -10.28 8.60
C ALA A 75 17.63 -8.77 8.44
N GLY A 76 17.10 -8.15 9.49
CA GLY A 76 16.74 -6.73 9.54
C GLY A 76 15.32 -6.39 9.07
N GLY A 77 14.60 -7.34 8.46
CA GLY A 77 13.21 -7.16 8.07
C GLY A 77 12.23 -7.40 9.24
N LYS A 78 11.01 -6.86 9.13
CA LYS A 78 9.97 -7.05 10.15
C LYS A 78 9.39 -8.46 10.19
N GLY A 79 9.34 -9.13 9.04
CA GLY A 79 8.68 -10.43 8.89
C GLY A 79 7.74 -10.47 7.69
N VAL A 80 6.62 -11.16 7.86
CA VAL A 80 5.56 -11.30 6.83
C VAL A 80 4.29 -10.62 7.33
N LEU A 81 3.73 -9.72 6.53
CA LEU A 81 2.63 -8.85 6.96
C LEU A 81 1.82 -8.31 5.77
N LEU A 82 0.72 -7.62 6.05
CA LEU A 82 0.04 -6.75 5.07
C LEU A 82 0.33 -5.29 5.40
N ASN A 83 0.54 -4.46 4.38
CA ASN A 83 0.66 -3.01 4.58
C ASN A 83 0.06 -2.20 3.45
N ILE A 84 -0.17 -0.92 3.73
CA ILE A 84 -0.43 0.10 2.72
C ILE A 84 0.92 0.70 2.34
N HIS A 85 1.24 0.61 1.04
CA HIS A 85 2.54 1.05 0.53
C HIS A 85 2.80 2.53 0.79
N GLN A 86 4.01 2.85 1.25
CA GLN A 86 4.46 4.22 1.57
C GLN A 86 3.60 4.99 2.59
N GLN A 87 2.82 4.27 3.40
CA GLN A 87 2.07 4.86 4.50
C GLN A 87 2.64 4.34 5.84
N PRO A 88 3.53 5.10 6.51
CA PRO A 88 4.10 4.69 7.79
C PRO A 88 3.02 4.42 8.83
N GLY A 89 3.18 3.31 9.57
CA GLY A 89 2.22 2.89 10.60
C GLY A 89 0.95 2.22 10.07
N MET A 90 0.74 2.17 8.74
CA MET A 90 -0.39 1.45 8.15
C MET A 90 0.03 0.03 7.74
N GLU A 91 0.27 -0.79 8.74
CA GLU A 91 0.69 -2.18 8.60
C GLU A 91 0.07 -3.07 9.68
N THR A 92 -0.12 -4.35 9.37
CA THR A 92 -0.54 -5.35 10.36
C THR A 92 0.66 -5.75 11.24
N ARG A 93 0.40 -6.51 12.30
CA ARG A 93 1.49 -7.22 12.98
C ARG A 93 2.21 -8.13 11.99
N ALA A 94 3.50 -8.28 12.15
CA ALA A 94 4.33 -9.19 11.36
C ALA A 94 4.36 -10.60 11.94
N LEU A 95 4.45 -11.60 11.08
CA LEU A 95 4.68 -13.01 11.46
C LEU A 95 6.13 -13.38 11.16
N THR A 96 6.74 -14.12 12.10
CA THR A 96 8.06 -14.72 11.97
C THR A 96 8.00 -16.18 12.37
N GLY A 97 9.03 -16.96 12.05
CA GLY A 97 9.04 -18.40 12.33
C GLY A 97 8.08 -19.20 11.44
N THR A 98 7.53 -20.25 11.99
CA THR A 98 6.57 -21.13 11.32
C THR A 98 5.21 -20.97 11.97
N ASN A 99 4.21 -20.58 11.18
CA ASN A 99 2.83 -20.39 11.62
C ASN A 99 1.90 -21.04 10.59
N ASP A 100 0.88 -21.72 11.08
CA ASP A 100 -0.25 -22.11 10.24
C ASP A 100 -1.08 -20.88 9.86
N TRP A 101 -2.06 -21.06 8.98
CA TRP A 101 -2.93 -19.98 8.52
C TRP A 101 -3.42 -19.11 9.68
N THR A 102 -2.91 -17.92 9.74
CA THR A 102 -3.15 -16.95 10.80
C THR A 102 -3.81 -15.71 10.21
N ARG A 103 -4.97 -15.33 10.75
CA ARG A 103 -5.66 -14.11 10.36
C ARG A 103 -4.93 -12.89 10.94
N ILE A 104 -4.70 -11.92 10.08
CA ILE A 104 -4.17 -10.62 10.47
C ILE A 104 -5.07 -9.52 9.93
N GLU A 105 -5.12 -8.39 10.62
CA GLU A 105 -5.94 -7.25 10.20
C GLU A 105 -5.36 -5.93 10.65
N LEU A 106 -5.76 -4.87 9.93
CA LEU A 106 -5.45 -3.48 10.19
C LEU A 106 -6.70 -2.65 9.94
N ILE A 107 -7.05 -1.75 10.86
CA ILE A 107 -8.05 -0.71 10.64
C ILE A 107 -7.30 0.60 10.42
N PHE A 108 -7.64 1.32 9.34
CA PHE A 108 -6.97 2.55 8.97
C PHE A 108 -7.94 3.55 8.33
N ASP A 109 -7.53 4.81 8.29
CA ASP A 109 -8.26 5.88 7.60
C ASP A 109 -7.55 6.20 6.28
N SER A 110 -8.31 6.29 5.18
CA SER A 110 -7.77 6.53 3.83
C SER A 110 -7.20 7.94 3.63
N GLY A 111 -7.47 8.86 4.54
CA GLY A 111 -7.05 10.25 4.39
C GLY A 111 -7.60 10.87 3.10
N LEU A 112 -6.76 11.59 2.38
CA LEU A 112 -7.09 12.22 1.08
C LEU A 112 -7.02 11.24 -0.11
N ASN A 113 -6.60 10.00 0.11
CA ASN A 113 -6.34 9.07 -0.98
C ASN A 113 -7.65 8.56 -1.60
N ASP A 114 -7.69 8.48 -2.91
CA ASP A 114 -8.75 7.85 -3.73
C ASP A 114 -8.35 6.46 -4.24
N ALA A 115 -7.06 6.13 -4.12
CA ALA A 115 -6.50 4.81 -4.40
C ALA A 115 -5.35 4.51 -3.45
N LEU A 116 -5.19 3.22 -3.11
CA LEU A 116 -4.13 2.73 -2.24
C LEU A 116 -3.48 1.49 -2.84
N GLN A 117 -2.18 1.36 -2.63
CA GLN A 117 -1.48 0.12 -2.94
C GLN A 117 -1.41 -0.75 -1.70
N ILE A 118 -1.97 -1.95 -1.79
CA ILE A 118 -1.90 -2.98 -0.76
C ILE A 118 -0.79 -3.96 -1.13
N ASN A 119 0.01 -4.36 -0.15
CA ASN A 119 1.03 -5.37 -0.31
C ASN A 119 0.82 -6.55 0.63
N CYS A 120 0.93 -7.75 0.08
CA CYS A 120 1.29 -8.96 0.82
C CYS A 120 2.82 -8.95 0.94
N LEU A 121 3.35 -8.46 2.05
CA LEU A 121 4.74 -8.07 2.20
C LEU A 121 5.57 -9.17 2.87
N PHE A 122 6.72 -9.48 2.27
CA PHE A 122 7.73 -10.42 2.75
C PHE A 122 9.04 -9.63 2.94
N GLY A 123 9.37 -9.29 4.18
CA GLY A 123 10.51 -8.45 4.52
C GLY A 123 10.13 -7.26 5.40
N GLY A 124 9.76 -6.15 4.77
CA GLY A 124 9.38 -4.91 5.45
C GLY A 124 10.57 -4.09 5.92
N TRP A 125 11.13 -3.30 5.01
CA TRP A 125 12.31 -2.44 5.19
C TRP A 125 13.60 -3.18 5.57
N GLY A 126 13.65 -4.46 5.26
CA GLY A 126 14.81 -5.33 5.47
C GLY A 126 14.50 -6.73 4.96
N LYS A 127 15.50 -7.61 4.98
CA LYS A 127 15.38 -8.93 4.41
C LYS A 127 14.80 -9.94 5.39
N VAL A 128 14.01 -10.86 4.85
CA VAL A 128 13.64 -12.12 5.52
C VAL A 128 13.90 -13.29 4.59
N SER A 129 14.23 -14.44 5.14
CA SER A 129 14.32 -15.72 4.43
C SER A 129 13.23 -16.67 4.91
N GLY A 130 12.92 -17.71 4.12
CA GLY A 130 11.86 -18.67 4.40
C GLY A 130 10.77 -18.63 3.34
N GLU A 131 9.56 -19.06 3.70
CA GLU A 131 8.42 -19.13 2.81
C GLU A 131 7.19 -18.54 3.46
N ALA A 132 6.39 -17.82 2.68
CA ALA A 132 5.12 -17.22 3.13
C ALA A 132 4.04 -17.40 2.08
N TRP A 133 2.85 -17.77 2.51
CA TRP A 133 1.64 -17.87 1.71
C TRP A 133 0.64 -16.83 2.19
N PHE A 134 -0.11 -16.26 1.24
CA PHE A 134 -1.14 -15.27 1.50
C PHE A 134 -2.42 -15.71 0.82
N ASP A 135 -3.54 -15.56 1.52
CA ASP A 135 -4.85 -15.83 0.97
C ASP A 135 -5.95 -14.98 1.63
N ASP A 136 -7.13 -14.98 1.01
CA ASP A 136 -8.33 -14.28 1.49
C ASP A 136 -8.08 -12.82 1.86
N ILE A 137 -7.35 -12.10 1.00
CA ILE A 137 -7.12 -10.66 1.21
C ILE A 137 -8.40 -9.88 0.94
N GLN A 138 -8.83 -9.12 1.93
CA GLN A 138 -10.08 -8.36 1.89
C GLN A 138 -9.84 -6.92 2.34
N LEU A 139 -10.49 -5.99 1.64
CA LEU A 139 -10.59 -4.60 2.03
C LEU A 139 -12.07 -4.25 2.23
N GLU A 140 -12.46 -4.04 3.48
CA GLU A 140 -13.82 -3.74 3.89
C GLU A 140 -13.97 -2.26 4.21
N TYR A 141 -14.98 -1.61 3.62
CA TYR A 141 -15.38 -0.26 4.00
C TYR A 141 -16.17 -0.32 5.32
N ILE A 142 -15.73 0.41 6.33
CA ILE A 142 -16.39 0.46 7.64
C ILE A 142 -17.30 1.69 7.72
N SER A 143 -16.75 2.87 7.45
CA SER A 143 -17.47 4.13 7.56
C SER A 143 -16.75 5.22 6.76
N GLY A 144 -17.44 6.29 6.44
CA GLY A 144 -16.85 7.47 5.83
C GLY A 144 -17.42 8.74 6.44
N ARG A 145 -16.60 9.77 6.44
CA ARG A 145 -17.04 11.10 6.80
C ARG A 145 -17.73 11.72 5.58
N ALA A 146 -18.99 12.08 5.72
CA ALA A 146 -19.63 12.93 4.74
C ALA A 146 -18.96 14.30 4.81
N LEU A 147 -18.07 14.58 3.87
CA LEU A 147 -17.51 15.91 3.73
C LEU A 147 -18.59 16.79 3.13
N LYS A 148 -19.11 17.70 3.92
CA LYS A 148 -19.81 18.88 3.41
C LYS A 148 -18.77 20.00 3.38
N PRO A 149 -18.09 20.23 2.26
CA PRO A 149 -17.16 21.35 2.18
C PRO A 149 -17.96 22.62 2.40
N GLN A 150 -17.55 23.38 3.39
CA GLN A 150 -18.14 24.68 3.69
C GLN A 150 -17.03 25.71 3.64
N ALA A 151 -17.17 26.68 2.74
CA ALA A 151 -16.29 27.83 2.66
C ALA A 151 -17.10 29.07 3.01
N THR A 152 -16.61 29.88 3.95
CA THR A 152 -17.20 31.18 4.27
C THR A 152 -16.28 32.27 3.71
N ILE A 153 -16.79 33.08 2.80
CA ILE A 153 -16.06 34.20 2.23
C ILE A 153 -16.61 35.48 2.86
N TYR A 154 -15.76 36.17 3.60
CA TYR A 154 -16.10 37.47 4.18
C TYR A 154 -15.70 38.58 3.20
N ALA A 155 -16.52 38.83 2.19
CA ALA A 155 -16.25 39.81 1.13
C ALA A 155 -16.15 41.26 1.63
N ASN A 156 -16.63 41.53 2.82
CA ASN A 156 -16.60 42.86 3.48
C ASN A 156 -15.42 43.04 4.43
N GLN A 157 -14.56 42.06 4.58
CA GLN A 157 -13.36 42.15 5.40
C GLN A 157 -12.15 42.39 4.50
N ASN A 158 -11.69 43.61 4.45
CA ASN A 158 -10.40 43.95 3.84
C ASN A 158 -9.29 43.58 4.83
N LEU A 159 -8.65 42.44 4.60
CA LEU A 159 -7.39 42.11 5.24
C LEU A 159 -6.25 42.92 4.60
N ALA A 160 -5.12 43.02 5.26
CA ALA A 160 -3.95 43.67 4.71
C ALA A 160 -3.63 43.14 3.29
N PRO A 161 -3.23 43.99 2.35
CA PRO A 161 -2.91 43.54 0.98
C PRO A 161 -1.87 42.44 1.03
N VAL A 162 -2.11 41.38 0.30
CA VAL A 162 -1.12 40.30 0.15
C VAL A 162 0.10 40.88 -0.56
N SER A 163 1.28 40.75 0.03
CA SER A 163 2.51 41.23 -0.57
C SER A 163 2.70 40.64 -1.97
N LYS A 164 2.95 41.52 -2.97
CA LYS A 164 3.26 41.11 -4.34
C LYS A 164 4.44 40.11 -4.44
N TYR A 165 5.26 40.06 -3.42
CA TYR A 165 6.43 39.17 -3.37
C TYR A 165 6.09 37.76 -2.96
N ILE A 166 4.88 37.47 -2.42
CA ILE A 166 4.45 36.12 -2.09
C ILE A 166 4.32 35.26 -3.35
N TYR A 167 3.93 35.85 -4.47
CA TYR A 167 3.75 35.14 -5.75
C TYR A 167 5.07 34.92 -6.51
N GLY A 168 6.16 35.55 -6.09
CA GLY A 168 7.44 35.49 -6.79
C GLY A 168 8.50 34.59 -6.16
N GLN A 169 8.26 34.07 -4.94
CA GLN A 169 9.32 33.39 -4.17
C GLN A 169 9.51 31.90 -4.48
N PHE A 170 8.64 31.28 -5.26
CA PHE A 170 8.67 29.85 -5.56
C PHE A 170 8.59 29.51 -7.04
N ILE A 171 9.10 30.38 -7.90
CA ILE A 171 9.30 29.99 -9.29
C ILE A 171 10.65 29.29 -9.36
N GLU A 172 10.67 28.01 -9.01
CA GLU A 172 11.74 27.13 -9.44
C GLU A 172 11.71 27.05 -10.96
N HIS A 173 12.88 26.92 -11.58
CA HIS A 173 13.03 26.81 -13.02
C HIS A 173 12.50 25.45 -13.55
N LEU A 174 11.22 25.20 -13.31
CA LEU A 174 10.47 24.10 -13.86
C LEU A 174 9.95 24.54 -15.23
N GLY A 175 10.65 24.15 -16.28
CA GLY A 175 10.51 24.62 -17.68
C GLY A 175 9.12 25.11 -18.10
N ARG A 176 8.03 24.38 -17.83
CA ARG A 176 6.66 24.79 -18.17
C ARG A 176 6.13 25.98 -17.38
N CYS A 177 6.56 26.20 -16.15
CA CYS A 177 6.11 27.34 -15.34
C CYS A 177 6.70 28.66 -15.84
N ILE A 178 7.87 28.61 -16.51
CA ILE A 178 8.57 29.80 -17.01
C ILE A 178 8.27 30.04 -18.50
N TYR A 179 8.27 28.97 -19.31
CA TYR A 179 8.19 29.11 -20.77
C TYR A 179 6.78 28.97 -21.38
N GLN A 180 5.82 28.47 -20.62
CA GLN A 180 4.43 28.26 -21.09
C GLN A 180 3.39 28.50 -19.96
N GLY A 181 3.80 29.13 -18.88
CA GLY A 181 2.98 29.34 -17.69
C GLY A 181 2.72 30.84 -17.42
N LEU A 182 3.03 31.28 -16.21
CA LEU A 182 2.70 32.59 -15.66
C LEU A 182 3.26 33.82 -16.47
N TRP A 183 4.20 33.61 -17.38
CA TRP A 183 4.89 34.64 -18.17
C TRP A 183 4.83 34.37 -19.68
N ALA A 184 3.85 33.65 -20.16
CA ALA A 184 3.58 33.56 -21.58
C ALA A 184 2.95 34.91 -22.04
N GLU A 185 3.69 35.72 -22.78
CA GLU A 185 3.14 36.83 -23.56
C GLU A 185 2.35 36.30 -24.76
#